data_86db0cb81da2fc55a90d2846f0f0bf3e
#
_entry.id   86db0cb81da2fc55a90d2846f0f0bf3e
#
_cell.length_a   1.000
_cell.length_b   1.000
_cell.length_c   1.000
_cell.angle_alpha   90.00
_cell.angle_beta   90.00
_cell.angle_gamma   90.00
#
_symmetry.space_group_name_H-M   'P 1'
#
loop_
_entity.id
_entity.type
_entity.pdbx_description
1 polymer ?
#
loop_
_entity_poly.entity_id
_entity_poly.type
_entity_poly.pdbx_seq_one_letter_code
_entity_poly.pdbx_strand_id
1 'polypeptide(L)'
;TSYSMSGTVPFYAASTSIDIHKFSLQGLSMAYRGSGNVKGHLGFDQNRKSFRMGEFNGALHVITETRTNWFFPVILPTPVAIPIAGGSPIPPVASTKPVAPITPSAPVITTDNTESPGKLSVLQEKQGTLSLVGELPNAKRPEPLGKPGERLYASRFLGNKGYLVTYRLTDPLYVLDLADPTDPKIAGS
;
A
#
# COMPACT_ATOMS: atom_id res chain seq x y z
N THR A 1 32.99 -29.82 2.38
CA THR A 1 31.53 -29.72 2.52
C THR A 1 31.12 -28.36 1.98
N SER A 2 30.62 -28.35 0.73
CA SER A 2 30.16 -27.13 0.06
C SER A 2 28.67 -26.95 0.41
N TYR A 3 28.30 -25.89 1.09
CA TYR A 3 26.92 -25.50 1.27
C TYR A 3 26.52 -24.57 0.12
N SER A 4 25.71 -25.07 -0.80
CA SER A 4 25.01 -24.28 -1.79
C SER A 4 23.70 -23.82 -1.16
N MET A 5 23.61 -22.57 -0.75
CA MET A 5 22.34 -21.93 -0.41
C MET A 5 21.75 -21.34 -1.69
N SER A 6 20.94 -22.14 -2.39
CA SER A 6 20.01 -21.63 -3.39
C SER A 6 18.69 -21.37 -2.68
N GLY A 7 18.59 -20.22 -2.05
CA GLY A 7 17.35 -19.75 -1.45
C GLY A 7 16.74 -18.67 -2.32
N THR A 8 15.73 -19.02 -3.12
CA THR A 8 14.80 -18.02 -3.68
C THR A 8 14.00 -17.50 -2.49
N VAL A 9 14.32 -16.32 -2.02
CA VAL A 9 13.50 -15.65 -1.00
C VAL A 9 12.18 -15.27 -1.67
N PRO A 10 11.03 -15.84 -1.27
CA PRO A 10 9.76 -15.46 -1.86
C PRO A 10 9.51 -13.98 -1.51
N PHE A 11 9.31 -13.19 -2.54
CA PHE A 11 8.93 -11.79 -2.40
C PHE A 11 7.44 -11.75 -2.04
N TYR A 12 7.13 -11.58 -0.77
CA TYR A 12 5.75 -11.33 -0.35
C TYR A 12 5.42 -9.87 -0.66
N ALA A 13 4.49 -9.66 -1.58
CA ALA A 13 3.83 -8.37 -1.70
C ALA A 13 3.07 -8.14 -0.38
N ALA A 14 3.62 -7.36 0.51
CA ALA A 14 2.98 -7.02 1.77
C ALA A 14 1.77 -6.14 1.46
N SER A 15 0.57 -6.70 1.58
CA SER A 15 -0.65 -5.91 1.61
C SER A 15 -0.70 -5.19 2.95
N THR A 16 -0.67 -3.86 2.93
CA THR A 16 -0.88 -3.05 4.13
C THR A 16 -2.37 -2.87 4.39
N SER A 17 -2.75 -2.85 5.66
CA SER A 17 -4.10 -2.53 6.11
C SER A 17 -4.05 -1.68 7.37
N ILE A 18 -5.15 -1.02 7.65
CA ILE A 18 -5.32 -0.16 8.82
C ILE A 18 -6.47 -0.69 9.64
N ASP A 19 -6.21 -0.93 10.93
CA ASP A 19 -7.24 -1.21 11.91
C ASP A 19 -7.75 0.11 12.49
N ILE A 20 -9.06 0.26 12.51
CA ILE A 20 -9.75 1.46 12.96
C ILE A 20 -10.61 1.09 14.16
N HIS A 21 -10.46 1.84 15.25
CA HIS A 21 -11.28 1.70 16.46
C HIS A 21 -12.07 2.98 16.69
N LYS A 22 -13.38 2.84 16.85
CA LYS A 22 -14.29 3.96 17.10
C LYS A 22 -14.67 4.01 18.57
N PHE A 23 -14.62 5.22 19.14
CA PHE A 23 -15.09 5.52 20.49
C PHE A 23 -16.05 6.68 20.43
N SER A 24 -17.12 6.63 21.23
CA SER A 24 -17.96 7.82 21.47
C SER A 24 -17.48 8.53 22.73
N LEU A 25 -17.48 9.86 22.67
CA LEU A 25 -17.10 10.71 23.79
C LEU A 25 -18.35 11.51 24.22
N GLN A 26 -18.70 11.42 25.49
CA GLN A 26 -19.80 12.18 26.10
C GLN A 26 -19.31 12.79 27.41
N GLY A 27 -18.95 14.08 27.36
CA GLY A 27 -18.29 14.75 28.48
C GLY A 27 -16.97 14.04 28.84
N LEU A 28 -16.86 13.51 30.05
CA LEU A 28 -15.70 12.74 30.51
C LEU A 28 -15.85 11.24 30.32
N SER A 29 -16.95 10.79 29.74
CA SER A 29 -17.20 9.37 29.50
C SER A 29 -16.77 8.97 28.09
N MET A 30 -16.11 7.83 27.98
CA MET A 30 -15.71 7.22 26.72
C MET A 30 -16.29 5.82 26.60
N ALA A 31 -16.93 5.50 25.48
CA ALA A 31 -17.45 4.16 25.22
C ALA A 31 -16.95 3.65 23.87
N TYR A 32 -16.49 2.41 23.86
CA TYR A 32 -16.07 1.72 22.63
C TYR A 32 -17.28 1.41 21.76
N ARG A 33 -17.19 1.73 20.47
CA ARG A 33 -18.28 1.61 19.49
C ARG A 33 -18.04 0.52 18.45
N GLY A 34 -16.82 0.07 18.29
CA GLY A 34 -16.48 -1.00 17.36
C GLY A 34 -15.18 -0.78 16.61
N SER A 35 -14.79 -1.78 15.84
CA SER A 35 -13.60 -1.76 14.98
C SER A 35 -13.92 -2.24 13.57
N GLY A 36 -13.06 -1.84 12.64
CA GLY A 36 -13.06 -2.26 11.24
C GLY A 36 -11.68 -2.20 10.65
N ASN A 37 -11.51 -2.80 9.48
CA ASN A 37 -10.24 -2.83 8.76
C ASN A 37 -10.43 -2.30 7.35
N VAL A 38 -9.46 -1.51 6.85
CA VAL A 38 -9.40 -1.03 5.47
C VAL A 38 -8.05 -1.30 4.85
N LYS A 39 -8.01 -1.63 3.57
CA LYS A 39 -6.76 -1.87 2.82
C LYS A 39 -6.01 -0.57 2.55
N GLY A 40 -4.69 -0.64 2.56
CA GLY A 40 -3.78 0.46 2.27
C GLY A 40 -3.21 1.12 3.53
N HIS A 41 -2.66 2.32 3.39
CA HIS A 41 -2.04 3.09 4.47
C HIS A 41 -2.42 4.58 4.39
N LEU A 42 -2.31 5.30 5.52
CA LEU A 42 -2.65 6.74 5.60
C LEU A 42 -1.50 7.66 5.11
N GLY A 43 -0.54 7.12 4.38
CA GLY A 43 0.67 7.86 3.99
C GLY A 43 1.69 7.96 5.13
N PHE A 44 2.82 8.63 4.83
CA PHE A 44 3.97 8.70 5.75
C PHE A 44 4.04 10.01 6.51
N ASP A 45 3.40 11.07 5.99
CA ASP A 45 3.37 12.37 6.65
C ASP A 45 2.39 12.34 7.83
N GLN A 46 2.94 12.35 9.04
CA GLN A 46 2.16 12.30 10.28
C GLN A 46 1.18 13.47 10.40
N ASN A 47 1.55 14.66 9.89
CA ASN A 47 0.73 15.86 9.99
C ASN A 47 -0.53 15.79 9.09
N ARG A 48 -0.52 14.91 8.08
CA ARG A 48 -1.61 14.77 7.12
C ARG A 48 -2.52 13.59 7.40
N LYS A 49 -2.11 12.65 8.26
CA LYS A 49 -2.90 11.43 8.55
C LYS A 49 -4.29 11.72 9.10
N SER A 50 -4.43 12.72 9.96
CA SER A 50 -5.72 13.12 10.54
C SER A 50 -6.72 13.59 9.48
N PHE A 51 -6.25 14.14 8.36
CA PHE A 51 -7.10 14.61 7.28
C PHE A 51 -7.54 13.50 6.31
N ARG A 52 -6.98 12.30 6.47
CA ARG A 52 -7.33 11.12 5.66
C ARG A 52 -8.63 10.46 6.13
N MET A 53 -9.17 10.90 7.24
CA MET A 53 -10.42 10.40 7.80
C MET A 53 -11.37 11.54 8.12
N GLY A 54 -12.68 11.30 7.99
CA GLY A 54 -13.73 12.22 8.37
C GLY A 54 -15.03 11.48 8.62
N GLU A 55 -15.83 11.97 9.56
CA GLU A 55 -17.13 11.40 9.87
C GLU A 55 -18.24 12.39 9.48
N PHE A 56 -19.28 11.89 8.82
CA PHE A 56 -20.47 12.65 8.50
C PHE A 56 -21.70 11.70 8.50
N ASN A 57 -22.76 12.12 9.18
CA ASN A 57 -24.02 11.35 9.30
C ASN A 57 -23.83 9.89 9.70
N GLY A 58 -22.92 9.62 10.65
CA GLY A 58 -22.66 8.27 11.15
C GLY A 58 -21.86 7.38 10.19
N ALA A 59 -21.40 7.90 9.05
CA ALA A 59 -20.50 7.23 8.13
C ALA A 59 -19.08 7.77 8.30
N LEU A 60 -18.12 6.87 8.47
CA LEU A 60 -16.69 7.17 8.52
C LEU A 60 -16.10 7.01 7.12
N HIS A 61 -15.54 8.07 6.58
CA HIS A 61 -14.86 8.10 5.31
C HIS A 61 -13.36 8.01 5.55
N VAL A 62 -12.69 7.10 4.86
CA VAL A 62 -11.25 6.87 5.00
C VAL A 62 -10.62 6.82 3.61
N ILE A 63 -9.62 7.68 3.37
CA ILE A 63 -8.81 7.63 2.15
C ILE A 63 -7.45 7.02 2.47
N THR A 64 -7.13 5.94 1.77
CA THR A 64 -5.86 5.23 1.89
C THR A 64 -5.08 5.30 0.58
N GLU A 65 -3.76 5.15 0.67
CA GLU A 65 -2.88 4.83 -0.45
C GLU A 65 -2.73 3.31 -0.53
N THR A 66 -2.91 2.75 -1.71
CA THR A 66 -2.85 1.29 -1.93
C THR A 66 -1.47 0.82 -2.39
N ARG A 67 -0.64 1.74 -2.87
CA ARG A 67 0.70 1.40 -3.38
C ARG A 67 1.73 1.24 -2.27
N THR A 68 2.33 0.08 -2.21
CA THR A 68 3.45 -0.28 -1.32
C THR A 68 4.78 -0.34 -2.08
N ASN A 69 5.07 0.63 -2.94
CA ASN A 69 6.37 0.66 -3.63
C ASN A 69 7.47 1.17 -2.69
N TRP A 70 7.90 0.31 -1.79
CA TRP A 70 9.18 0.46 -1.12
C TRP A 70 10.25 -0.26 -1.93
N PHE A 71 10.88 0.45 -2.86
CA PHE A 71 12.17 0.00 -3.36
C PHE A 71 13.23 0.35 -2.32
N PHE A 72 13.52 -0.56 -1.45
CA PHE A 72 14.88 -0.65 -0.94
C PHE A 72 15.63 -1.56 -1.92
N PRO A 73 16.57 -1.03 -2.71
CA PRO A 73 17.53 -1.90 -3.38
C PRO A 73 18.25 -2.62 -2.25
N VAL A 74 17.93 -3.88 -2.02
CA VAL A 74 18.77 -4.75 -1.20
C VAL A 74 20.03 -4.94 -2.04
N ILE A 75 21.03 -4.11 -1.77
CA ILE A 75 22.38 -4.37 -2.26
C ILE A 75 22.84 -5.60 -1.48
N LEU A 76 22.60 -6.76 -2.06
CA LEU A 76 23.24 -7.99 -1.57
C LEU A 76 24.75 -7.75 -1.71
N PRO A 77 25.53 -7.83 -0.64
CA PRO A 77 26.96 -7.77 -0.76
C PRO A 77 27.39 -8.88 -1.71
N THR A 78 28.02 -8.50 -2.80
CA THR A 78 28.69 -9.47 -3.67
C THR A 78 29.63 -10.29 -2.78
N PRO A 79 29.58 -11.63 -2.82
CA PRO A 79 30.54 -12.42 -2.05
C PRO A 79 31.94 -12.02 -2.48
N VAL A 80 32.65 -11.35 -1.60
CA VAL A 80 34.08 -11.05 -1.79
C VAL A 80 34.78 -12.40 -1.71
N ALA A 81 35.36 -12.83 -2.81
CA ALA A 81 36.27 -13.98 -2.78
C ALA A 81 37.44 -13.59 -1.88
N ILE A 82 37.48 -14.13 -0.69
CA ILE A 82 38.65 -13.99 0.19
C ILE A 82 39.76 -14.87 -0.41
N PRO A 83 40.90 -14.30 -0.85
CA PRO A 83 42.03 -15.12 -1.29
C PRO A 83 42.54 -15.88 -0.05
N ILE A 84 42.39 -17.20 -0.08
CA ILE A 84 43.05 -18.06 0.91
C ILE A 84 44.52 -18.08 0.56
N ALA A 85 45.30 -17.30 1.28
CA ALA A 85 46.76 -17.39 1.20
C ALA A 85 47.23 -18.67 1.91
N GLY A 86 47.88 -19.57 1.16
CA GLY A 86 48.66 -20.69 1.70
C GLY A 86 47.92 -22.03 1.81
N GLY A 87 47.73 -22.70 0.70
CA GLY A 87 47.38 -24.12 0.63
C GLY A 87 48.14 -24.79 -0.47
N SER A 88 48.80 -25.89 -0.16
CA SER A 88 49.59 -26.73 -1.08
C SER A 88 48.82 -27.14 -2.35
N PRO A 89 49.50 -27.39 -3.49
CA PRO A 89 48.84 -27.71 -4.76
C PRO A 89 48.03 -29.00 -4.67
N ILE A 90 46.75 -28.89 -4.94
CA ILE A 90 45.84 -30.02 -5.07
C ILE A 90 46.05 -30.62 -6.48
N PRO A 91 46.12 -31.96 -6.63
CA PRO A 91 46.27 -32.58 -7.94
C PRO A 91 45.06 -32.31 -8.84
N PRO A 92 45.25 -32.29 -10.18
CA PRO A 92 44.20 -31.94 -11.12
C PRO A 92 43.05 -32.94 -11.09
N VAL A 93 41.88 -32.46 -10.68
CA VAL A 93 40.61 -33.18 -10.82
C VAL A 93 40.17 -33.10 -12.28
N ALA A 94 39.84 -34.25 -12.85
CA ALA A 94 39.40 -34.42 -14.24
C ALA A 94 38.28 -33.43 -14.60
N SER A 95 38.46 -32.86 -15.79
CA SER A 95 37.59 -31.91 -16.47
C SER A 95 36.09 -32.24 -16.35
N THR A 96 35.39 -31.50 -15.53
CA THR A 96 33.94 -31.40 -15.64
C THR A 96 33.60 -30.35 -16.71
N LYS A 97 32.65 -30.69 -17.61
CA LYS A 97 32.12 -29.84 -18.66
C LYS A 97 31.89 -28.40 -18.15
N PRO A 98 32.21 -27.37 -18.96
CA PRO A 98 31.88 -25.99 -18.60
C PRO A 98 30.39 -25.87 -18.39
N VAL A 99 29.97 -25.54 -17.17
CA VAL A 99 28.60 -25.10 -16.89
C VAL A 99 28.46 -23.72 -17.50
N ALA A 100 27.51 -23.56 -18.41
CA ALA A 100 27.19 -22.27 -19.00
C ALA A 100 26.95 -21.24 -17.90
N PRO A 101 27.42 -19.98 -18.07
CA PRO A 101 27.15 -18.95 -17.10
C PRO A 101 25.63 -18.79 -16.92
N ILE A 102 25.15 -19.01 -15.71
CA ILE A 102 23.79 -18.70 -15.34
C ILE A 102 23.74 -17.17 -15.30
N THR A 103 23.28 -16.53 -16.38
CA THR A 103 22.91 -15.13 -16.35
C THR A 103 21.80 -15.02 -15.32
N PRO A 104 21.98 -14.26 -14.23
CA PRO A 104 20.88 -14.01 -13.31
C PRO A 104 19.81 -13.28 -14.11
N SER A 105 18.71 -13.96 -14.37
CA SER A 105 17.50 -13.32 -14.86
C SER A 105 17.12 -12.28 -13.83
N ALA A 106 17.25 -11.00 -14.18
CA ALA A 106 16.78 -9.93 -13.35
C ALA A 106 15.29 -10.20 -13.03
N PRO A 107 14.87 -10.08 -11.76
CA PRO A 107 13.47 -10.25 -11.43
C PRO A 107 12.67 -9.28 -12.28
N VAL A 108 11.77 -9.81 -13.11
CA VAL A 108 10.79 -9.01 -13.84
C VAL A 108 9.84 -8.47 -12.78
N ILE A 109 10.08 -7.25 -12.33
CA ILE A 109 9.18 -6.54 -11.44
C ILE A 109 8.04 -6.06 -12.34
N THR A 110 7.01 -6.86 -12.45
CA THR A 110 5.72 -6.38 -12.94
C THR A 110 5.18 -5.43 -11.87
N THR A 111 5.49 -4.15 -11.99
CA THR A 111 4.72 -3.12 -11.30
C THR A 111 3.36 -3.11 -11.97
N ASP A 112 2.37 -3.71 -11.33
CA ASP A 112 0.98 -3.54 -11.74
C ASP A 112 0.60 -2.07 -11.46
N ASN A 113 0.85 -1.22 -12.47
CA ASN A 113 0.53 0.21 -12.41
C ASN A 113 -0.96 0.47 -12.65
N THR A 114 -1.79 -0.56 -12.70
CA THR A 114 -3.23 -0.44 -12.96
C THR A 114 -4.04 -0.12 -11.71
N GLU A 115 -3.47 -0.34 -10.51
CA GLU A 115 -4.16 0.00 -9.28
C GLU A 115 -4.26 1.52 -9.07
N SER A 116 -5.45 1.96 -8.64
CA SER A 116 -5.70 3.32 -8.21
C SER A 116 -4.73 3.71 -7.08
N PRO A 117 -4.00 4.83 -7.17
CA PRO A 117 -3.10 5.25 -6.10
C PRO A 117 -3.85 5.56 -4.80
N GLY A 118 -5.11 5.99 -4.90
CA GLY A 118 -5.99 6.26 -3.77
C GLY A 118 -7.19 5.33 -3.74
N LYS A 119 -7.63 4.98 -2.53
CA LYS A 119 -8.86 4.25 -2.27
C LYS A 119 -9.68 4.94 -1.19
N LEU A 120 -10.95 5.23 -1.49
CA LEU A 120 -11.92 5.65 -0.49
C LEU A 120 -12.62 4.41 0.05
N SER A 121 -12.73 4.30 1.38
CA SER A 121 -13.56 3.32 2.06
C SER A 121 -14.55 4.07 2.95
N VAL A 122 -15.83 3.70 2.88
CA VAL A 122 -16.91 4.24 3.71
C VAL A 122 -17.39 3.16 4.66
N LEU A 123 -17.29 3.43 5.95
CA LEU A 123 -17.64 2.47 7.00
C LEU A 123 -18.82 3.02 7.82
N GLN A 124 -19.71 2.13 8.20
CA GLN A 124 -20.78 2.42 9.15
C GLN A 124 -20.75 1.46 10.32
N GLU A 125 -21.08 1.99 11.49
CA GLU A 125 -21.20 1.19 12.71
C GLU A 125 -22.49 0.35 12.66
N LYS A 126 -22.31 -0.97 12.84
CA LYS A 126 -23.39 -1.93 13.00
C LYS A 126 -23.02 -2.91 14.12
N GLN A 127 -23.76 -2.90 15.20
CA GLN A 127 -23.61 -3.88 16.28
C GLN A 127 -22.15 -4.05 16.80
N GLY A 128 -21.47 -2.93 17.04
CA GLY A 128 -20.10 -2.95 17.54
C GLY A 128 -19.01 -3.26 16.50
N THR A 129 -19.36 -3.25 15.22
CA THR A 129 -18.42 -3.43 14.11
C THR A 129 -18.53 -2.26 13.14
N LEU A 130 -17.39 -1.79 12.61
CA LEU A 130 -17.34 -0.86 11.48
C LEU A 130 -17.35 -1.65 10.18
N SER A 131 -18.52 -1.73 9.56
CA SER A 131 -18.72 -2.48 8.31
C SER A 131 -18.50 -1.59 7.10
N LEU A 132 -17.77 -2.08 6.08
CA LEU A 132 -17.62 -1.41 4.80
C LEU A 132 -18.98 -1.38 4.08
N VAL A 133 -19.46 -0.19 3.74
CA VAL A 133 -20.75 0.02 3.06
C VAL A 133 -20.59 0.62 1.68
N GLY A 134 -19.49 1.30 1.40
CA GLY A 134 -19.18 1.89 0.10
C GLY A 134 -17.67 2.02 -0.11
N GLU A 135 -17.23 2.05 -1.36
CA GLU A 135 -15.82 2.25 -1.72
C GLU A 135 -15.68 2.89 -3.11
N LEU A 136 -14.54 3.56 -3.35
CA LEU A 136 -14.09 4.01 -4.65
C LEU A 136 -12.59 3.70 -4.81
N PRO A 137 -12.18 3.20 -5.99
CA PRO A 137 -13.03 2.73 -7.09
C PRO A 137 -13.76 1.42 -6.72
N ASN A 138 -14.85 1.12 -7.44
CA ASN A 138 -15.61 -0.12 -7.31
C ASN A 138 -16.10 -0.62 -8.68
N ALA A 139 -16.76 -1.77 -8.72
CA ALA A 139 -17.23 -2.37 -9.98
C ALA A 139 -18.20 -1.49 -10.78
N LYS A 140 -19.01 -0.64 -10.11
CA LYS A 140 -19.91 0.31 -10.79
C LYS A 140 -19.19 1.58 -11.22
N ARG A 141 -18.14 1.95 -10.52
CA ARG A 141 -17.35 3.17 -10.71
C ARG A 141 -15.87 2.82 -10.71
N PRO A 142 -15.34 2.27 -11.81
CA PRO A 142 -13.98 1.79 -11.90
C PRO A 142 -12.95 2.92 -12.04
N GLU A 143 -13.41 4.17 -12.17
CA GLU A 143 -12.55 5.33 -12.32
C GLU A 143 -11.60 5.46 -11.11
N PRO A 144 -10.27 5.49 -11.34
CA PRO A 144 -9.31 5.50 -10.26
C PRO A 144 -9.25 6.87 -9.56
N LEU A 145 -8.98 6.88 -8.27
CA LEU A 145 -8.62 8.07 -7.51
C LEU A 145 -7.13 8.36 -7.67
N GLY A 146 -6.80 9.16 -8.66
CA GLY A 146 -5.46 9.45 -9.12
C GLY A 146 -5.04 8.60 -10.33
N LYS A 147 -4.10 9.13 -11.09
CA LYS A 147 -3.55 8.49 -12.29
C LYS A 147 -2.40 7.53 -11.93
N PRO A 148 -2.07 6.56 -12.80
CA PRO A 148 -0.92 5.70 -12.59
C PRO A 148 0.36 6.50 -12.34
N GLY A 149 1.05 6.19 -11.25
CA GLY A 149 2.27 6.88 -10.86
C GLY A 149 2.08 8.12 -9.98
N GLU A 150 0.86 8.63 -9.82
CA GLU A 150 0.57 9.68 -8.84
C GLU A 150 0.58 9.14 -7.41
N ARG A 151 0.74 10.06 -6.46
CA ARG A 151 0.65 9.81 -5.02
C ARG A 151 -0.44 10.68 -4.44
N LEU A 152 -1.08 10.18 -3.40
CA LEU A 152 -2.06 10.96 -2.65
C LEU A 152 -1.34 12.02 -1.82
N TYR A 153 -1.45 13.28 -2.23
CA TYR A 153 -0.79 14.40 -1.57
C TYR A 153 -1.58 14.91 -0.37
N ALA A 154 -2.85 15.26 -0.58
CA ALA A 154 -3.70 15.82 0.47
C ALA A 154 -5.13 15.29 0.34
N SER A 155 -5.85 15.31 1.43
CA SER A 155 -7.29 15.07 1.47
C SER A 155 -7.96 15.92 2.53
N ARG A 156 -9.25 16.20 2.33
CA ARG A 156 -10.10 16.91 3.29
C ARG A 156 -11.54 16.46 3.16
N PHE A 157 -12.18 16.21 4.28
CA PHE A 157 -13.61 15.93 4.33
C PHE A 157 -14.34 17.12 4.93
N LEU A 158 -15.42 17.56 4.26
CA LEU A 158 -16.29 18.67 4.69
C LEU A 158 -17.74 18.27 4.46
N GLY A 159 -18.43 17.86 5.53
CA GLY A 159 -19.79 17.34 5.44
C GLY A 159 -19.87 16.15 4.47
N ASN A 160 -20.76 16.25 3.50
CA ASN A 160 -20.97 15.22 2.48
C ASN A 160 -20.02 15.34 1.26
N LYS A 161 -18.93 16.07 1.38
CA LYS A 161 -17.92 16.21 0.32
C LYS A 161 -16.54 15.76 0.80
N GLY A 162 -15.83 15.08 -0.10
CA GLY A 162 -14.41 14.78 0.03
C GLY A 162 -13.62 15.52 -1.04
N TYR A 163 -12.48 16.05 -0.66
CA TYR A 163 -11.52 16.71 -1.56
C TYR A 163 -10.22 15.93 -1.51
N LEU A 164 -9.67 15.63 -2.68
CA LEU A 164 -8.48 14.81 -2.81
C LEU A 164 -7.54 15.42 -3.83
N VAL A 165 -6.30 15.65 -3.45
CA VAL A 165 -5.23 16.10 -4.33
C VAL A 165 -4.27 14.95 -4.52
N THR A 166 -4.02 14.56 -5.76
CA THR A 166 -2.95 13.66 -6.13
C THR A 166 -1.83 14.45 -6.80
N TYR A 167 -0.61 13.93 -6.80
CA TYR A 167 0.56 14.63 -7.32
C TYR A 167 1.53 13.70 -8.02
N ARG A 168 2.00 14.14 -9.18
CA ARG A 168 3.21 13.67 -9.85
C ARG A 168 3.91 14.78 -10.61
N LEU A 169 3.22 15.40 -11.56
CA LEU A 169 3.68 16.53 -12.39
C LEU A 169 2.63 17.64 -12.48
N THR A 170 1.38 17.30 -12.36
CA THR A 170 0.21 18.18 -12.29
C THR A 170 -0.61 17.77 -11.08
N ASP A 171 -1.33 18.70 -10.48
CA ASP A 171 -2.11 18.51 -9.25
C ASP A 171 -3.61 18.44 -9.56
N PRO A 172 -4.17 17.29 -10.00
CA PRO A 172 -5.60 17.19 -10.15
C PRO A 172 -6.29 17.22 -8.77
N LEU A 173 -7.35 18.01 -8.67
CA LEU A 173 -8.24 18.06 -7.51
C LEU A 173 -9.46 17.20 -7.81
N TYR A 174 -9.64 16.12 -7.08
CA TYR A 174 -10.86 15.32 -7.12
C TYR A 174 -11.84 15.84 -6.09
N VAL A 175 -13.09 16.00 -6.51
CA VAL A 175 -14.22 16.26 -5.61
C VAL A 175 -15.08 15.02 -5.53
N LEU A 176 -15.27 14.51 -4.31
CA LEU A 176 -16.06 13.33 -4.04
C LEU A 176 -17.42 13.73 -3.48
N ASP A 177 -18.47 13.14 -3.97
CA ASP A 177 -19.81 13.22 -3.40
C ASP A 177 -20.04 12.01 -2.48
N LEU A 178 -20.29 12.27 -1.22
CA LEU A 178 -20.41 11.30 -0.14
C LEU A 178 -21.81 11.38 0.52
N ALA A 179 -22.78 11.97 -0.18
CA ALA A 179 -24.13 12.12 0.34
C ALA A 179 -24.81 10.78 0.62
N ASP A 180 -24.56 9.78 -0.27
CA ASP A 180 -24.96 8.41 -0.06
C ASP A 180 -23.72 7.58 0.33
N PRO A 181 -23.64 7.09 1.59
CA PRO A 181 -22.52 6.32 2.04
C PRO A 181 -22.35 4.97 1.32
N THR A 182 -23.40 4.45 0.70
CA THR A 182 -23.37 3.18 -0.04
C THR A 182 -23.03 3.37 -1.53
N ASP A 183 -23.11 4.59 -2.05
CA ASP A 183 -22.80 4.95 -3.44
C ASP A 183 -21.96 6.23 -3.55
N PRO A 184 -20.74 6.24 -2.98
CA PRO A 184 -19.83 7.35 -3.15
C PRO A 184 -19.46 7.51 -4.62
N LYS A 185 -19.20 8.76 -5.08
CA LYS A 185 -18.88 9.05 -6.49
C LYS A 185 -17.92 10.22 -6.64
N ILE A 186 -17.17 10.23 -7.74
CA ILE A 186 -16.39 11.38 -8.18
C ILE A 186 -17.38 12.38 -8.79
N ALA A 187 -17.42 13.59 -8.22
CA ALA A 187 -18.28 14.67 -8.69
C ALA A 187 -17.55 15.61 -9.65
N GLY A 188 -16.22 15.58 -9.68
CA GLY A 188 -15.37 16.37 -10.57
C GLY A 188 -13.89 16.07 -10.34
N SER A 189 -13.09 16.33 -11.38
CA SER A 189 -11.62 16.24 -11.37
C SER A 189 -11.03 17.24 -12.35
#